data_39e64c553774623a2074a1c702a00ad6
#
_entry.id   39e64c553774623a2074a1c702a00ad6
#
_cell.length_a   1.000
_cell.length_b   1.000
_cell.length_c   1.000
_cell.angle_alpha   90.00
_cell.angle_beta   90.00
_cell.angle_gamma   90.00
#
_symmetry.space_group_name_H-M   'P 1'
#
loop_
_entity.id
_entity.type
_entity.pdbx_description
1 polymer ?
#
loop_
_entity_poly.entity_id
_entity_poly.type
_entity_poly.pdbx_seq_one_letter_code
_entity_poly.pdbx_strand_id
1 'polypeptide(L)'
;MLRHQNLIAWQRADDLFVKLHRLASERFPAAERFELGSQVRRAGYSVAANIVEGMARRSVAQQLHFLNMSEASLAEVAYCVHVARRLNYITQAEYIELVAEVQRVFAPLTCLIRRTRQTG
;
A
#
# COMPACT_ATOMS: atom_id res chain seq x y z
N MET A 1 4.97 -22.22 3.75
CA MET A 1 4.89 -20.82 3.32
C MET A 1 3.50 -20.50 2.80
N LEU A 2 2.96 -19.37 3.22
CA LEU A 2 1.65 -18.92 2.76
C LEU A 2 1.74 -18.41 1.31
N ARG A 3 0.63 -18.51 0.58
CA ARG A 3 0.60 -18.22 -0.88
C ARG A 3 1.11 -16.81 -1.21
N HIS A 4 0.74 -15.80 -0.42
CA HIS A 4 1.13 -14.42 -0.70
C HIS A 4 2.62 -14.14 -0.48
N GLN A 5 3.29 -14.92 0.35
CA GLN A 5 4.66 -14.61 0.80
C GLN A 5 5.70 -14.65 -0.33
N ASN A 6 5.41 -15.36 -1.42
CA ASN A 6 6.28 -15.40 -2.59
C ASN A 6 6.05 -14.24 -3.57
N LEU A 7 5.00 -13.43 -3.36
CA LEU A 7 4.65 -12.38 -4.30
C LEU A 7 5.46 -11.12 -4.02
N ILE A 8 6.12 -10.62 -5.05
CA ILE A 8 6.89 -9.38 -4.97
C ILE A 8 5.97 -8.21 -4.59
N ALA A 9 4.75 -8.17 -5.14
CA ALA A 9 3.78 -7.14 -4.82
C ALA A 9 3.51 -7.09 -3.32
N TRP A 10 3.30 -8.25 -2.68
CA TRP A 10 3.05 -8.29 -1.24
C TRP A 10 4.30 -7.91 -0.44
N GLN A 11 5.47 -8.42 -0.82
CA GLN A 11 6.71 -8.12 -0.11
C GLN A 11 6.98 -6.63 -0.08
N ARG A 12 6.81 -5.95 -1.20
CA ARG A 12 7.00 -4.50 -1.30
C ARG A 12 5.90 -3.73 -0.59
N ALA A 13 4.66 -4.20 -0.64
CA ALA A 13 3.54 -3.59 0.09
C ALA A 13 3.75 -3.68 1.60
N ASP A 14 4.24 -4.82 2.07
CA ASP A 14 4.56 -5.03 3.48
C ASP A 14 5.65 -4.08 3.95
N ASP A 15 6.74 -3.98 3.20
CA ASP A 15 7.84 -3.06 3.51
C ASP A 15 7.35 -1.61 3.52
N LEU A 16 6.54 -1.23 2.54
CA LEU A 16 5.97 0.11 2.46
C LEU A 16 5.10 0.42 3.69
N PHE A 17 4.25 -0.52 4.09
CA PHE A 17 3.40 -0.34 5.29
C PHE A 17 4.23 -0.08 6.53
N VAL A 18 5.25 -0.90 6.78
CA VAL A 18 6.12 -0.74 7.96
C VAL A 18 6.79 0.63 7.95
N LYS A 19 7.29 1.04 6.79
CA LYS A 19 7.93 2.35 6.63
C LYS A 19 6.95 3.50 6.88
N LEU A 20 5.73 3.41 6.33
CA LEU A 20 4.71 4.42 6.53
C LEU A 20 4.29 4.52 7.99
N HIS A 21 4.15 3.38 8.67
CA HIS A 21 3.78 3.33 10.07
C HIS A 21 4.82 4.05 10.94
N ARG A 22 6.10 3.77 10.70
CA ARG A 22 7.21 4.40 11.42
C ARG A 22 7.28 5.90 11.13
N LEU A 23 7.17 6.26 9.86
CA LEU A 23 7.24 7.65 9.43
C LEU A 23 6.13 8.49 10.08
N ALA A 24 4.90 7.98 10.09
CA ALA A 24 3.77 8.67 10.69
C ALA A 24 3.99 8.88 12.19
N SER A 25 4.55 7.88 12.87
CA SER A 25 4.84 7.97 14.31
C SER A 25 5.97 8.94 14.62
N GLU A 26 6.98 9.03 13.77
CA GLU A 26 8.19 9.81 14.03
C GLU A 26 8.13 11.23 13.49
N ARG A 27 7.45 11.44 12.35
CA ARG A 27 7.51 12.70 11.62
C ARG A 27 6.22 13.51 11.68
N PHE A 28 5.07 12.88 11.83
CA PHE A 28 3.81 13.60 11.88
C PHE A 28 3.60 14.22 13.25
N PRO A 29 3.00 15.43 13.32
CA PRO A 29 2.64 16.04 14.61
C PRO A 29 1.68 15.14 15.40
N ALA A 30 1.73 15.23 16.73
CA ALA A 30 0.85 14.45 17.61
C ALA A 30 -0.64 14.68 17.29
N ALA A 31 -1.00 15.89 16.85
CA ALA A 31 -2.38 16.22 16.46
C ALA A 31 -2.87 15.37 15.28
N GLU A 32 -1.97 14.83 14.46
CA GLU A 32 -2.33 14.00 13.30
C GLU A 32 -2.44 12.52 13.63
N ARG A 33 -2.24 12.14 14.88
CA ARG A 33 -2.27 10.73 15.29
C ARG A 33 -3.57 10.04 14.89
N PHE A 34 -4.71 10.70 15.08
CA PHE A 34 -6.04 10.16 14.77
C PHE A 34 -6.62 10.71 13.47
N GLU A 35 -5.87 11.53 12.76
CA GLU A 35 -6.25 12.13 11.48
C GLU A 35 -5.40 11.52 10.37
N LEU A 36 -4.47 12.29 9.80
CA LEU A 36 -3.63 11.83 8.68
C LEU A 36 -2.79 10.61 9.04
N GLY A 37 -2.26 10.56 10.27
CA GLY A 37 -1.51 9.39 10.74
C GLY A 37 -2.33 8.11 10.70
N SER A 38 -3.58 8.17 11.17
CA SER A 38 -4.51 7.04 11.12
C SER A 38 -4.82 6.64 9.68
N GLN A 39 -5.05 7.63 8.81
CA GLN A 39 -5.37 7.40 7.40
C GLN A 39 -4.23 6.69 6.66
N VAL A 40 -3.00 7.17 6.83
CA VAL A 40 -1.85 6.59 6.14
C VAL A 40 -1.55 5.17 6.64
N ARG A 41 -1.67 4.94 7.94
CA ARG A 41 -1.46 3.60 8.52
C ARG A 41 -2.51 2.61 8.01
N ARG A 42 -3.78 3.03 8.01
CA ARG A 42 -4.87 2.17 7.55
C ARG A 42 -4.77 1.87 6.07
N ALA A 43 -4.50 2.88 5.24
CA ALA A 43 -4.35 2.69 3.81
C ALA A 43 -3.15 1.79 3.50
N GLY A 44 -2.02 2.02 4.15
CA GLY A 44 -0.82 1.19 3.97
C GLY A 44 -1.05 -0.26 4.37
N TYR A 45 -1.70 -0.49 5.50
CA TYR A 45 -2.09 -1.84 5.93
C TYR A 45 -3.00 -2.50 4.90
N SER A 46 -3.97 -1.76 4.40
CA SER A 46 -4.97 -2.28 3.46
C SER A 46 -4.36 -2.74 2.14
N VAL A 47 -3.28 -2.10 1.67
CA VAL A 47 -2.58 -2.55 0.45
C VAL A 47 -2.12 -4.00 0.62
N ALA A 48 -1.35 -4.26 1.66
CA ALA A 48 -0.78 -5.60 1.92
C ALA A 48 -1.87 -6.60 2.31
N ALA A 49 -2.79 -6.21 3.19
CA ALA A 49 -3.84 -7.09 3.70
C ALA A 49 -4.77 -7.59 2.59
N ASN A 50 -5.10 -6.74 1.62
CA ASN A 50 -5.96 -7.14 0.52
C ASN A 50 -5.26 -8.09 -0.46
N ILE A 51 -3.94 -8.02 -0.58
CA ILE A 51 -3.19 -9.04 -1.34
C ILE A 51 -3.30 -10.40 -0.63
N VAL A 52 -3.12 -10.41 0.69
CA VAL A 52 -3.26 -11.62 1.51
C VAL A 52 -4.66 -12.23 1.32
N GLU A 53 -5.70 -11.40 1.47
CA GLU A 53 -7.09 -11.83 1.31
C GLU A 53 -7.34 -12.40 -0.09
N GLY A 54 -6.88 -11.70 -1.12
CA GLY A 54 -7.07 -12.13 -2.50
C GLY A 54 -6.42 -13.49 -2.76
N MET A 55 -5.20 -13.69 -2.25
CA MET A 55 -4.49 -14.95 -2.45
C MET A 55 -5.12 -16.11 -1.66
N ALA A 56 -5.90 -15.82 -0.62
CA ALA A 56 -6.62 -16.83 0.14
C ALA A 56 -7.94 -17.25 -0.51
N ARG A 57 -8.42 -16.50 -1.51
CA ARG A 57 -9.69 -16.80 -2.19
C ARG A 57 -9.48 -17.81 -3.31
N ARG A 58 -10.53 -18.58 -3.61
CA ARG A 58 -10.47 -19.63 -4.64
C ARG A 58 -10.97 -19.15 -6.00
N SER A 59 -12.01 -18.29 -6.01
CA SER A 59 -12.55 -17.84 -7.28
C SER A 59 -11.75 -16.64 -7.81
N VAL A 60 -11.58 -16.59 -9.13
CA VAL A 60 -10.91 -15.47 -9.79
C VAL A 60 -11.64 -14.16 -9.51
N ALA A 61 -12.96 -14.16 -9.53
CA ALA A 61 -13.76 -12.96 -9.24
C ALA A 61 -13.46 -12.39 -7.85
N GLN A 62 -13.38 -13.26 -6.85
CA GLN A 62 -13.05 -12.82 -5.49
C GLN A 62 -11.60 -12.37 -5.37
N GLN A 63 -10.67 -13.07 -6.01
CA GLN A 63 -9.26 -12.66 -6.04
C GLN A 63 -9.13 -11.25 -6.61
N LEU A 64 -9.76 -10.99 -7.75
CA LEU A 64 -9.73 -9.67 -8.40
C LEU A 64 -10.37 -8.60 -7.53
N HIS A 65 -11.46 -8.91 -6.83
CA HIS A 65 -12.10 -7.97 -5.92
C HIS A 65 -11.09 -7.43 -4.89
N PHE A 66 -10.39 -8.32 -4.21
CA PHE A 66 -9.43 -7.92 -3.18
C PHE A 66 -8.19 -7.25 -3.76
N LEU A 67 -7.69 -7.72 -4.91
CA LEU A 67 -6.55 -7.10 -5.55
C LEU A 67 -6.87 -5.68 -6.04
N ASN A 68 -8.08 -5.46 -6.54
CA ASN A 68 -8.53 -4.13 -6.93
C ASN A 68 -8.66 -3.20 -5.71
N MET A 69 -9.10 -3.73 -4.58
CA MET A 69 -9.12 -2.97 -3.33
C MET A 69 -7.72 -2.59 -2.87
N SER A 70 -6.76 -3.50 -3.02
CA SER A 70 -5.34 -3.22 -2.73
C SER A 70 -4.83 -2.06 -3.59
N GLU A 71 -5.13 -2.08 -4.88
CA GLU A 71 -4.71 -1.02 -5.81
C GLU A 71 -5.32 0.33 -5.43
N ALA A 72 -6.61 0.34 -5.08
CA ALA A 72 -7.28 1.56 -4.63
C ALA A 72 -6.66 2.09 -3.33
N SER A 73 -6.32 1.20 -2.40
CA SER A 73 -5.65 1.59 -1.16
C SER A 73 -4.27 2.18 -1.41
N LEU A 74 -3.56 1.65 -2.41
CA LEU A 74 -2.24 2.18 -2.79
C LEU A 74 -2.36 3.61 -3.36
N ALA A 75 -3.41 3.87 -4.14
CA ALA A 75 -3.70 5.23 -4.61
C ALA A 75 -3.97 6.17 -3.44
N GLU A 76 -4.67 5.69 -2.40
CA GLU A 76 -4.92 6.48 -1.19
C GLU A 76 -3.61 6.76 -0.44
N VAL A 77 -2.70 5.79 -0.36
CA VAL A 77 -1.36 5.99 0.22
C VAL A 77 -0.64 7.11 -0.53
N ALA A 78 -0.66 7.07 -1.87
CA ALA A 78 -0.02 8.10 -2.68
C ALA A 78 -0.58 9.49 -2.35
N TYR A 79 -1.89 9.60 -2.18
CA TYR A 79 -2.51 10.86 -1.80
C TYR A 79 -2.10 11.31 -0.39
N CYS A 80 -2.07 10.41 0.57
CA CYS A 80 -1.63 10.73 1.94
C CYS A 80 -0.19 11.24 1.95
N VAL A 81 0.70 10.65 1.17
CA VAL A 81 2.10 11.07 1.04
C VAL A 81 2.16 12.48 0.43
N HIS A 82 1.34 12.74 -0.58
CA HIS A 82 1.20 14.06 -1.18
C HIS A 82 0.77 15.11 -0.14
N VAL A 83 -0.25 14.81 0.65
CA VAL A 83 -0.74 15.72 1.70
C VAL A 83 0.33 15.96 2.76
N ALA A 84 1.02 14.91 3.20
CA ALA A 84 2.09 15.04 4.20
C ALA A 84 3.19 16.00 3.71
N ARG A 85 3.53 15.93 2.42
CA ARG A 85 4.51 16.85 1.83
C ARG A 85 3.96 18.28 1.80
N ARG A 86 2.71 18.44 1.40
CA ARG A 86 2.06 19.76 1.33
C ARG A 86 1.98 20.43 2.71
N LEU A 87 1.80 19.65 3.76
CA LEU A 87 1.73 20.15 5.13
C LEU A 87 3.11 20.24 5.80
N ASN A 88 4.17 19.96 5.06
CA ASN A 88 5.57 20.01 5.54
C ASN A 88 5.86 19.02 6.69
N TYR A 89 5.13 17.91 6.75
CA TYR A 89 5.41 16.86 7.74
C TYR A 89 6.58 15.98 7.32
N ILE A 90 6.89 15.95 6.03
CA ILE A 90 8.02 15.21 5.47
C ILE A 90 8.80 16.15 4.54
N THR A 91 10.08 15.84 4.36
CA THR A 91 10.96 16.60 3.46
C THR A 91 10.71 16.22 2.00
N GLN A 92 11.21 17.04 1.08
CA GLN A 92 11.15 16.73 -0.36
C GLN A 92 11.87 15.41 -0.66
N ALA A 93 13.02 15.16 -0.01
CA ALA A 93 13.78 13.91 -0.20
C ALA A 93 12.96 12.70 0.26
N GLU A 94 12.31 12.80 1.41
CA GLU A 94 11.43 11.74 1.93
C GLU A 94 10.24 11.50 0.99
N TYR A 95 9.66 12.57 0.46
CA TYR A 95 8.56 12.49 -0.49
C TYR A 95 8.98 11.73 -1.76
N ILE A 96 10.11 12.11 -2.35
CA ILE A 96 10.62 11.46 -3.57
C ILE A 96 10.84 9.97 -3.33
N GLU A 97 11.45 9.61 -2.20
CA GLU A 97 11.71 8.23 -1.83
C GLU A 97 10.41 7.43 -1.67
N LEU A 98 9.42 8.00 -0.98
CA LEU A 98 8.13 7.34 -0.77
C LEU A 98 7.35 7.16 -2.07
N VAL A 99 7.34 8.17 -2.94
CA VAL A 99 6.70 8.04 -4.26
C VAL A 99 7.33 6.91 -5.06
N ALA A 100 8.67 6.81 -5.04
CA ALA A 100 9.37 5.72 -5.72
C ALA A 100 8.97 4.36 -5.15
N GLU A 101 8.81 4.24 -3.84
CA GLU A 101 8.37 2.98 -3.21
C GLU A 101 6.93 2.63 -3.55
N VAL A 102 6.04 3.63 -3.59
CA VAL A 102 4.66 3.42 -4.03
C VAL A 102 4.64 2.87 -5.46
N GLN A 103 5.44 3.45 -6.36
CA GLN A 103 5.53 3.01 -7.74
C GLN A 103 6.06 1.57 -7.85
N ARG A 104 7.01 1.20 -6.99
CA ARG A 104 7.54 -0.17 -6.94
C ARG A 104 6.50 -1.20 -6.50
N VAL A 105 5.46 -0.78 -5.81
CA VAL A 105 4.33 -1.66 -5.48
C VAL A 105 3.34 -1.72 -6.65
N PHE A 106 3.06 -0.58 -7.29
CA PHE A 106 2.09 -0.52 -8.38
C PHE A 106 2.42 -1.48 -9.53
N ALA A 107 3.67 -1.50 -9.98
CA ALA A 107 4.07 -2.31 -11.14
C ALA A 107 3.79 -3.81 -10.93
N PRO A 108 4.29 -4.45 -9.88
CA PRO A 108 4.00 -5.87 -9.67
C PRO A 108 2.55 -6.15 -9.29
N LEU A 109 1.86 -5.20 -8.64
CA LEU A 109 0.44 -5.37 -8.30
C LEU A 109 -0.42 -5.34 -9.57
N THR A 110 -0.19 -4.39 -10.45
CA THR A 110 -0.88 -4.32 -11.74
C THR A 110 -0.63 -5.58 -12.56
N CYS A 111 0.60 -6.07 -12.55
CA CYS A 111 0.95 -7.31 -13.23
C CYS A 111 0.21 -8.50 -12.63
N LEU A 112 0.12 -8.59 -11.31
CA LEU A 112 -0.61 -9.65 -10.61
C LEU A 112 -2.10 -9.62 -10.97
N ILE A 113 -2.70 -8.44 -10.99
CA ILE A 113 -4.11 -8.27 -11.37
C ILE A 113 -4.33 -8.78 -12.80
N ARG A 114 -3.46 -8.38 -13.72
CA ARG A 114 -3.57 -8.81 -15.12
C ARG A 114 -3.47 -10.31 -15.27
N ARG A 115 -2.48 -10.93 -14.62
CA ARG A 115 -2.29 -12.39 -14.65
C ARG A 115 -3.48 -13.13 -14.05
N THR A 116 -4.02 -12.63 -12.94
CA THR A 116 -5.20 -13.23 -12.29
C THR A 116 -6.41 -13.17 -13.23
N ARG A 117 -6.60 -12.05 -13.91
CA ARG A 117 -7.69 -11.88 -14.87
C ARG A 117 -7.59 -12.85 -16.03
N GLN A 118 -6.37 -13.15 -16.48
CA GLN A 118 -6.12 -14.05 -17.61
C GLN A 118 -6.37 -15.53 -17.26
N THR A 119 -6.33 -15.88 -15.97
CA THR A 119 -6.60 -17.26 -15.53
C THR A 119 -8.09 -17.57 -15.37
N GLY A 120 -8.92 -16.53 -15.46
CA GLY A 120 -10.39 -16.68 -15.30
C GLY A 120 -11.18 -16.91 -16.61
#